data_f84ba57337ee37bb61c3065d0441776b
#
_entry.id   f84ba57337ee37bb61c3065d0441776b
#
_cell.length_a   1.000
_cell.length_b   1.000
_cell.length_c   1.000
_cell.angle_alpha   90.00
_cell.angle_beta   90.00
_cell.angle_gamma   90.00
#
_symmetry.space_group_name_H-M   'P 1'
#
loop_
_entity.id
_entity.type
_entity.pdbx_description
1 polymer ?
#
loop_
_entity_poly.entity_id
_entity_poly.type
_entity_poly.pdbx_seq_one_letter_code
_entity_poly.pdbx_strand_id
1 'polypeptide(L)'
;MKSLHSNILKLMDSIINKIAANIHDFSVSDQAFTRCRKLNPTDLIKLILNMGAGSLNSEIFHAFLDVNSRMTASAFEQQKAKLKPECFKEIMAEFSQANDSLQLLDDKYLVVAIDGSDFDQPFNPKSENIFQGKDGRRYCQIHVNALYDVLNKLYLDLVFQPRQKMNERDAALAMLKNLAQREKDFIVLMDRGYSSFNLIENCNRLKHCHYVIRTKAGYGAIKEIAGMSEQEYDIDLSCRVTSSHHYYVTHIDKEKFLHLIIHKN
;
A
#
# COMPACT_ATOMS: atom_id res chain seq x y z
N MET A 1 25.48 -12.55 3.55
CA MET A 1 24.07 -12.74 3.97
C MET A 1 23.86 -12.54 5.47
N LYS A 2 24.63 -13.15 6.40
CA LYS A 2 24.42 -12.98 7.87
C LYS A 2 24.55 -11.52 8.36
N SER A 3 25.46 -10.71 7.79
CA SER A 3 25.64 -9.30 8.18
C SER A 3 24.46 -8.41 7.75
N LEU A 4 23.93 -8.61 6.54
CA LEU A 4 22.78 -7.85 6.03
C LEU A 4 21.53 -8.12 6.86
N HIS A 5 21.24 -9.38 7.15
CA HIS A 5 20.11 -9.76 8.01
C HIS A 5 20.19 -9.14 9.40
N SER A 6 21.40 -9.18 10.01
CA SER A 6 21.63 -8.54 11.32
C SER A 6 21.41 -7.02 11.28
N ASN A 7 21.78 -6.35 10.18
CA ASN A 7 21.59 -4.91 10.04
C ASN A 7 20.10 -4.55 9.86
N ILE A 8 19.34 -5.33 9.10
CA ILE A 8 17.89 -5.15 8.93
C ILE A 8 17.17 -5.28 10.29
N LEU A 9 17.50 -6.30 11.08
CA LEU A 9 16.90 -6.48 12.40
C LEU A 9 17.22 -5.33 13.36
N LYS A 10 18.48 -4.87 13.36
CA LYS A 10 18.88 -3.71 14.17
C LYS A 10 18.16 -2.44 13.76
N LEU A 11 18.01 -2.21 12.46
CA LEU A 11 17.25 -1.08 11.93
C LEU A 11 15.79 -1.14 12.39
N MET A 12 15.15 -2.30 12.24
CA MET A 12 13.77 -2.50 12.69
C MET A 12 13.63 -2.26 14.20
N ASP A 13 14.55 -2.80 15.01
CA ASP A 13 14.58 -2.58 16.45
C ASP A 13 14.76 -1.08 16.80
N SER A 14 15.59 -0.37 16.07
CA SER A 14 15.81 1.07 16.27
C SER A 14 14.53 1.87 15.98
N ILE A 15 13.86 1.56 14.86
CA ILE A 15 12.59 2.20 14.46
C ILE A 15 11.50 1.93 15.50
N ILE A 16 11.33 0.67 15.92
CA ILE A 16 10.32 0.31 16.93
C ILE A 16 10.60 1.03 18.25
N ASN A 17 11.85 1.10 18.69
CA ASN A 17 12.19 1.79 19.94
C ASN A 17 11.94 3.29 19.85
N LYS A 18 12.24 3.93 18.71
CA LYS A 18 11.93 5.36 18.47
C LYS A 18 10.44 5.62 18.55
N ILE A 19 9.62 4.79 17.91
CA ILE A 19 8.16 4.92 17.92
C ILE A 19 7.60 4.65 19.32
N ALA A 20 8.12 3.63 20.01
CA ALA A 20 7.71 3.31 21.36
C ALA A 20 8.06 4.42 22.37
N ALA A 21 9.16 5.14 22.17
CA ALA A 21 9.52 6.31 22.96
C ALA A 21 8.53 7.48 22.77
N ASN A 22 7.90 7.58 21.60
CA ASN A 22 6.89 8.59 21.26
C ASN A 22 5.48 7.99 21.18
N ILE A 23 5.20 6.96 21.97
CA ILE A 23 3.97 6.14 21.85
C ILE A 23 2.67 6.97 22.04
N HIS A 24 2.74 8.12 22.71
CA HIS A 24 1.58 8.98 22.93
C HIS A 24 1.01 9.55 21.62
N ASP A 25 1.83 9.77 20.60
CA ASP A 25 1.39 10.21 19.26
C ASP A 25 0.52 9.15 18.57
N PHE A 26 0.80 7.89 18.89
CA PHE A 26 0.11 6.71 18.36
C PHE A 26 -0.87 6.08 19.35
N SER A 27 -1.28 6.84 20.35
CA SER A 27 -2.21 6.36 21.39
C SER A 27 -3.61 6.89 21.20
N VAL A 28 -4.63 6.08 21.53
CA VAL A 28 -6.05 6.48 21.44
C VAL A 28 -6.43 7.51 22.48
N SER A 29 -5.62 7.69 23.54
CA SER A 29 -5.82 8.72 24.58
C SER A 29 -4.50 9.06 25.26
N ASP A 30 -4.41 10.25 25.84
CA ASP A 30 -3.22 10.74 26.57
C ASP A 30 -2.91 9.92 27.84
N GLN A 31 -3.89 9.19 28.35
CA GLN A 31 -3.72 8.31 29.52
C GLN A 31 -3.23 6.90 29.13
N ALA A 32 -3.15 6.60 27.83
CA ALA A 32 -2.65 5.31 27.37
C ALA A 32 -1.14 5.21 27.64
N PHE A 33 -0.69 4.03 28.02
CA PHE A 33 0.73 3.68 28.26
C PHE A 33 1.45 4.49 29.36
N THR A 34 0.73 5.24 30.19
CA THR A 34 1.30 6.04 31.31
C THR A 34 1.77 5.16 32.47
N ARG A 35 1.22 3.96 32.63
CA ARG A 35 1.57 3.04 33.71
C ARG A 35 2.54 1.97 33.24
N CYS A 36 3.59 1.71 34.02
CA CYS A 36 4.45 0.56 33.79
C CYS A 36 3.63 -0.75 33.92
N ARG A 37 3.53 -1.50 32.84
CA ARG A 37 2.83 -2.79 32.75
C ARG A 37 3.81 -3.86 32.32
N LYS A 38 3.44 -5.15 32.50
CA LYS A 38 4.23 -6.30 31.98
C LYS A 38 4.51 -6.16 30.46
N LEU A 39 3.55 -5.65 29.71
CA LEU A 39 3.67 -5.38 28.29
C LEU A 39 3.91 -3.88 28.07
N ASN A 40 5.13 -3.51 27.79
CA ASN A 40 5.50 -2.16 27.39
C ASN A 40 5.19 -1.93 25.88
N PRO A 41 5.21 -0.68 25.39
CA PRO A 41 4.92 -0.38 23.98
C PRO A 41 5.82 -1.10 22.98
N THR A 42 7.13 -1.20 23.25
CA THR A 42 8.08 -1.91 22.38
C THR A 42 7.71 -3.38 22.21
N ASP A 43 7.45 -4.07 23.33
CA ASP A 43 7.11 -5.49 23.30
C ASP A 43 5.73 -5.73 22.68
N LEU A 44 4.77 -4.81 22.89
CA LEU A 44 3.47 -4.85 22.23
C LEU A 44 3.60 -4.79 20.71
N ILE A 45 4.36 -3.80 20.19
CA ILE A 45 4.59 -3.63 18.75
C ILE A 45 5.32 -4.87 18.19
N LYS A 46 6.38 -5.32 18.86
CA LYS A 46 7.14 -6.51 18.44
C LYS A 46 6.28 -7.76 18.42
N LEU A 47 5.43 -7.96 19.44
CA LEU A 47 4.51 -9.09 19.47
C LEU A 47 3.55 -9.06 18.28
N ILE A 48 2.91 -7.91 18.00
CA ILE A 48 1.98 -7.77 16.87
C ILE A 48 2.69 -8.05 15.53
N LEU A 49 3.90 -7.53 15.32
CA LEU A 49 4.66 -7.72 14.07
C LEU A 49 5.15 -9.16 13.88
N ASN A 50 5.36 -9.90 14.97
CA ASN A 50 5.84 -11.29 14.91
C ASN A 50 4.72 -12.33 15.04
N MET A 51 3.45 -11.91 15.18
CA MET A 51 2.34 -12.85 15.25
C MET A 51 2.22 -13.68 13.98
N GLY A 52 2.14 -14.99 14.16
CA GLY A 52 1.90 -15.94 13.09
C GLY A 52 0.42 -16.30 12.92
N ALA A 53 0.16 -17.52 12.46
CA ALA A 53 -1.19 -18.03 12.23
C ALA A 53 -1.75 -18.83 13.42
N GLY A 54 -1.10 -18.79 14.57
CA GLY A 54 -1.49 -19.50 15.77
C GLY A 54 -2.65 -18.84 16.53
N SER A 55 -3.14 -19.51 17.58
CA SER A 55 -4.05 -18.84 18.51
C SER A 55 -3.31 -17.75 19.29
N LEU A 56 -4.01 -16.70 19.72
CA LEU A 56 -3.40 -15.62 20.51
C LEU A 56 -2.65 -16.14 21.74
N ASN A 57 -3.19 -17.15 22.44
CA ASN A 57 -2.51 -17.76 23.57
C ASN A 57 -1.20 -18.45 23.17
N SER A 58 -1.17 -19.12 22.01
CA SER A 58 0.03 -19.74 21.46
C SER A 58 1.08 -18.70 21.11
N GLU A 59 0.67 -17.60 20.44
CA GLU A 59 1.57 -16.49 20.07
C GLU A 59 2.21 -15.84 21.31
N ILE A 60 1.40 -15.57 22.35
CA ILE A 60 1.89 -15.04 23.64
C ILE A 60 2.84 -16.03 24.29
N PHE A 61 2.53 -17.34 24.24
CA PHE A 61 3.39 -18.38 24.81
C PHE A 61 4.77 -18.41 24.15
N HIS A 62 4.81 -18.30 22.83
CA HIS A 62 6.08 -18.31 22.06
C HIS A 62 6.89 -17.03 22.22
N ALA A 63 6.21 -15.89 22.33
CA ALA A 63 6.88 -14.59 22.49
C ALA A 63 7.50 -14.41 23.89
N PHE A 64 6.93 -15.00 24.93
CA PHE A 64 7.37 -14.83 26.32
C PHE A 64 7.65 -16.21 26.95
N LEU A 65 8.91 -16.63 26.89
CA LEU A 65 9.35 -17.91 27.44
C LEU A 65 9.26 -17.95 28.97
N ASP A 66 9.56 -16.82 29.63
CA ASP A 66 9.40 -16.71 31.09
C ASP A 66 7.92 -16.56 31.48
N VAL A 67 7.45 -17.47 32.34
CA VAL A 67 6.06 -17.50 32.84
C VAL A 67 5.70 -16.21 33.58
N ASN A 68 6.65 -15.60 34.31
CA ASN A 68 6.40 -14.39 35.08
C ASN A 68 6.20 -13.14 34.20
N SER A 69 6.78 -13.13 33.00
CA SER A 69 6.62 -12.05 32.01
C SER A 69 5.38 -12.21 31.13
N ARG A 70 4.78 -13.42 31.10
CA ARG A 70 3.58 -13.69 30.29
C ARG A 70 2.38 -12.86 30.78
N MET A 71 1.60 -12.43 29.82
CA MET A 71 0.31 -11.82 30.03
C MET A 71 -0.82 -12.75 29.58
N THR A 72 -2.05 -12.44 29.98
CA THR A 72 -3.24 -13.10 29.44
C THR A 72 -3.62 -12.51 28.08
N ALA A 73 -4.34 -13.28 27.25
CA ALA A 73 -4.89 -12.78 25.99
C ALA A 73 -5.76 -11.52 26.19
N SER A 74 -6.55 -11.48 27.26
CA SER A 74 -7.36 -10.30 27.61
C SER A 74 -6.48 -9.08 27.91
N ALA A 75 -5.36 -9.25 28.62
CA ALA A 75 -4.44 -8.14 28.89
C ALA A 75 -3.76 -7.62 27.61
N PHE A 76 -3.42 -8.52 26.69
CA PHE A 76 -2.90 -8.14 25.37
C PHE A 76 -3.92 -7.33 24.58
N GLU A 77 -5.16 -7.82 24.45
CA GLU A 77 -6.22 -7.11 23.71
C GLU A 77 -6.52 -5.72 24.30
N GLN A 78 -6.49 -5.60 25.62
CA GLN A 78 -6.62 -4.29 26.29
C GLN A 78 -5.46 -3.34 25.98
N GLN A 79 -4.22 -3.81 25.86
CA GLN A 79 -3.09 -2.97 25.49
C GLN A 79 -3.11 -2.65 23.97
N LYS A 80 -3.41 -3.63 23.13
CA LYS A 80 -3.55 -3.45 21.68
C LYS A 80 -4.62 -2.40 21.34
N ALA A 81 -5.76 -2.42 22.03
CA ALA A 81 -6.83 -1.44 21.84
C ALA A 81 -6.45 0.03 22.16
N LYS A 82 -5.32 0.26 22.83
CA LYS A 82 -4.80 1.60 23.09
C LYS A 82 -3.90 2.13 21.99
N LEU A 83 -3.43 1.27 21.10
CA LEU A 83 -2.52 1.62 20.02
C LEU A 83 -3.30 1.94 18.75
N LYS A 84 -3.01 3.07 18.14
CA LYS A 84 -3.56 3.43 16.82
C LYS A 84 -2.84 2.63 15.71
N PRO A 85 -3.56 2.14 14.70
CA PRO A 85 -2.96 1.43 13.56
C PRO A 85 -1.91 2.22 12.79
N GLU A 86 -1.98 3.55 12.82
CA GLU A 86 -1.04 4.49 12.18
C GLU A 86 0.41 4.27 12.64
N CYS A 87 0.61 3.71 13.83
CA CYS A 87 1.91 3.28 14.34
C CYS A 87 2.64 2.34 13.35
N PHE A 88 1.93 1.37 12.78
CA PHE A 88 2.50 0.41 11.83
C PHE A 88 2.77 1.02 10.47
N LYS A 89 1.96 1.99 10.06
CA LYS A 89 2.19 2.75 8.83
C LYS A 89 3.47 3.59 8.96
N GLU A 90 3.70 4.21 10.10
CA GLU A 90 4.92 4.97 10.37
C GLU A 90 6.16 4.05 10.40
N ILE A 91 6.07 2.88 11.06
CA ILE A 91 7.16 1.88 11.04
C ILE A 91 7.51 1.51 9.59
N MET A 92 6.52 1.25 8.74
CA MET A 92 6.73 0.91 7.33
C MET A 92 7.39 2.08 6.58
N ALA A 93 6.92 3.30 6.80
CA ALA A 93 7.45 4.50 6.15
C ALA A 93 8.92 4.74 6.55
N GLU A 94 9.25 4.73 7.84
CA GLU A 94 10.61 4.89 8.32
C GLU A 94 11.54 3.77 7.81
N PHE A 95 11.05 2.52 7.83
CA PHE A 95 11.83 1.39 7.32
C PHE A 95 12.14 1.52 5.82
N SER A 96 11.15 1.94 5.02
CA SER A 96 11.33 2.14 3.58
C SER A 96 12.25 3.31 3.24
N GLN A 97 12.29 4.34 4.09
CA GLN A 97 13.15 5.52 3.91
C GLN A 97 14.60 5.27 4.35
N ALA A 98 14.78 4.49 5.40
CA ALA A 98 16.12 4.22 5.97
C ALA A 98 16.98 3.27 5.12
N ASN A 99 16.45 2.75 4.02
CA ASN A 99 17.19 1.84 3.15
C ASN A 99 17.97 2.63 2.08
N ASP A 100 19.16 3.10 2.42
CA ASP A 100 20.03 3.94 1.56
C ASP A 100 20.62 3.21 0.35
N SER A 101 20.60 1.87 0.34
CA SER A 101 21.19 1.04 -0.72
C SER A 101 20.12 0.40 -1.61
N LEU A 102 19.19 1.20 -2.13
CA LEU A 102 18.18 0.72 -3.06
C LEU A 102 18.82 0.29 -4.38
N GLN A 103 18.42 -0.88 -4.87
CA GLN A 103 18.70 -1.27 -6.25
C GLN A 103 17.81 -0.43 -7.16
N LEU A 104 18.42 0.16 -8.17
CA LEU A 104 17.74 0.96 -9.19
C LEU A 104 17.92 0.29 -10.55
N LEU A 105 16.93 0.41 -11.40
CA LEU A 105 17.07 0.03 -12.81
C LEU A 105 17.95 1.09 -13.50
N ASP A 106 19.01 0.63 -14.18
CA ASP A 106 20.01 1.46 -14.84
C ASP A 106 20.62 2.54 -13.90
N ASP A 107 20.79 2.20 -12.62
CA ASP A 107 21.27 3.09 -11.56
C ASP A 107 20.49 4.42 -11.43
N LYS A 108 19.29 4.47 -11.98
CA LYS A 108 18.47 5.67 -12.06
C LYS A 108 17.05 5.50 -11.56
N TYR A 109 16.35 4.47 -12.02
CA TYR A 109 14.92 4.36 -11.83
C TYR A 109 14.54 3.42 -10.68
N LEU A 110 13.70 3.89 -9.78
CA LEU A 110 12.98 3.03 -8.85
C LEU A 110 11.86 2.31 -9.60
N VAL A 111 11.80 0.99 -9.56
CA VAL A 111 10.74 0.21 -10.22
C VAL A 111 9.70 -0.20 -9.21
N VAL A 112 8.50 0.34 -9.35
CA VAL A 112 7.38 0.06 -8.43
C VAL A 112 6.21 -0.59 -9.16
N ALA A 113 5.43 -1.39 -8.44
CA ALA A 113 4.17 -1.94 -8.92
C ALA A 113 3.03 -1.52 -8.00
N ILE A 114 1.84 -1.35 -8.57
CA ILE A 114 0.61 -1.08 -7.81
C ILE A 114 -0.39 -2.18 -8.08
N ASP A 115 -0.94 -2.72 -6.99
CA ASP A 115 -2.03 -3.69 -7.06
C ASP A 115 -2.93 -3.56 -5.83
N GLY A 116 -4.17 -4.06 -5.96
CA GLY A 116 -5.17 -4.08 -4.91
C GLY A 116 -5.60 -5.50 -4.55
N SER A 117 -5.85 -5.73 -3.26
CA SER A 117 -6.33 -7.02 -2.76
C SER A 117 -7.39 -6.84 -1.69
N ASP A 118 -8.37 -7.75 -1.67
CA ASP A 118 -9.41 -7.78 -0.65
C ASP A 118 -9.01 -8.67 0.52
N PHE A 119 -9.19 -8.17 1.74
CA PHE A 119 -8.94 -8.90 2.97
C PHE A 119 -10.23 -9.09 3.77
N ASP A 120 -10.56 -10.33 4.06
CA ASP A 120 -11.69 -10.67 4.92
C ASP A 120 -11.40 -10.25 6.37
N GLN A 121 -12.42 -9.68 6.99
CA GLN A 121 -12.40 -9.30 8.40
C GLN A 121 -13.45 -10.09 9.17
N PRO A 122 -13.25 -10.32 10.48
CA PRO A 122 -14.31 -10.86 11.33
C PRO A 122 -15.59 -10.03 11.19
N PHE A 123 -16.73 -10.72 11.03
CA PHE A 123 -18.00 -10.03 10.83
C PHE A 123 -18.37 -9.15 12.03
N ASN A 124 -18.55 -7.87 11.77
CA ASN A 124 -19.01 -6.88 12.75
C ASN A 124 -20.19 -6.10 12.15
N PRO A 125 -21.42 -6.23 12.70
CA PRO A 125 -22.59 -5.57 12.13
C PRO A 125 -22.55 -4.04 12.21
N LYS A 126 -21.62 -3.47 12.93
CA LYS A 126 -21.40 -2.01 13.04
C LYS A 126 -20.23 -1.50 12.21
N SER A 127 -19.55 -2.39 11.47
CA SER A 127 -18.39 -2.01 10.66
C SER A 127 -18.83 -1.28 9.40
N GLU A 128 -18.11 -0.22 9.02
CA GLU A 128 -18.26 0.43 7.72
C GLU A 128 -17.75 -0.43 6.55
N ASN A 129 -16.98 -1.49 6.85
CA ASN A 129 -16.44 -2.42 5.87
C ASN A 129 -17.43 -3.54 5.48
N ILE A 130 -18.70 -3.43 5.89
CA ILE A 130 -19.74 -4.39 5.50
C ILE A 130 -20.12 -4.15 4.04
N PHE A 131 -20.15 -5.24 3.28
CA PHE A 131 -20.75 -5.24 1.95
C PHE A 131 -21.66 -6.48 1.78
N GLN A 132 -22.55 -6.39 0.81
CA GLN A 132 -23.43 -7.52 0.44
C GLN A 132 -22.86 -8.18 -0.82
N GLY A 133 -22.51 -9.45 -0.70
CA GLY A 133 -22.06 -10.26 -1.82
C GLY A 133 -23.19 -10.56 -2.82
N LYS A 134 -22.82 -11.06 -3.99
CA LYS A 134 -23.78 -11.48 -5.03
C LYS A 134 -24.68 -12.65 -4.57
N ASP A 135 -24.25 -13.40 -3.59
CA ASP A 135 -24.97 -14.49 -2.93
C ASP A 135 -25.99 -13.99 -1.89
N GLY A 136 -26.14 -12.67 -1.73
CA GLY A 136 -27.01 -12.03 -0.75
C GLY A 136 -26.46 -12.02 0.69
N ARG A 137 -25.32 -12.65 0.96
CA ARG A 137 -24.71 -12.68 2.28
C ARG A 137 -23.95 -11.39 2.56
N ARG A 138 -23.86 -11.05 3.84
CA ARG A 138 -23.10 -9.88 4.31
C ARG A 138 -21.72 -10.32 4.80
N TYR A 139 -20.71 -9.61 4.33
CA TYR A 139 -19.30 -9.82 4.66
C TYR A 139 -18.70 -8.52 5.20
N CYS A 140 -17.59 -8.62 5.94
CA CYS A 140 -16.72 -7.49 6.24
C CYS A 140 -15.43 -7.68 5.48
N GLN A 141 -15.14 -6.77 4.53
CA GLN A 141 -13.90 -6.78 3.75
C GLN A 141 -13.32 -5.38 3.66
N ILE A 142 -12.01 -5.31 3.77
CA ILE A 142 -11.22 -4.13 3.49
C ILE A 142 -10.42 -4.36 2.21
N HIS A 143 -10.45 -3.36 1.32
CA HIS A 143 -9.62 -3.34 0.12
C HIS A 143 -8.31 -2.62 0.42
N VAL A 144 -7.18 -3.27 0.17
CA VAL A 144 -5.85 -2.73 0.41
C VAL A 144 -5.15 -2.54 -0.92
N ASN A 145 -4.86 -1.29 -1.25
CA ASN A 145 -4.02 -0.95 -2.39
C ASN A 145 -2.58 -0.80 -1.89
N ALA A 146 -1.64 -1.40 -2.58
CA ALA A 146 -0.24 -1.40 -2.20
C ALA A 146 0.65 -0.85 -3.30
N LEU A 147 1.60 0.00 -2.92
CA LEU A 147 2.73 0.42 -3.74
C LEU A 147 3.95 -0.39 -3.31
N TYR A 148 4.48 -1.20 -4.22
CA TYR A 148 5.54 -2.17 -3.94
C TYR A 148 6.78 -1.90 -4.80
N ASP A 149 7.94 -1.79 -4.16
CA ASP A 149 9.24 -1.74 -4.83
C ASP A 149 9.63 -3.15 -5.27
N VAL A 150 9.67 -3.36 -6.57
CA VAL A 150 9.86 -4.68 -7.19
C VAL A 150 11.30 -5.20 -7.02
N LEU A 151 12.28 -4.30 -7.13
CA LEU A 151 13.69 -4.67 -7.04
C LEU A 151 14.13 -4.91 -5.59
N ASN A 152 13.67 -4.05 -4.68
CA ASN A 152 14.08 -4.09 -3.28
C ASN A 152 13.12 -4.91 -2.40
N LYS A 153 11.99 -5.35 -2.95
CA LYS A 153 10.96 -6.17 -2.27
C LYS A 153 10.40 -5.49 -1.01
N LEU A 154 10.07 -4.20 -1.14
CA LEU A 154 9.57 -3.39 -0.04
C LEU A 154 8.21 -2.80 -0.36
N TYR A 155 7.30 -2.78 0.60
CA TYR A 155 6.09 -1.96 0.52
C TYR A 155 6.46 -0.51 0.86
N LEU A 156 6.11 0.42 -0.05
CA LEU A 156 6.43 1.83 0.10
C LEU A 156 5.25 2.66 0.62
N ASP A 157 4.04 2.27 0.27
CA ASP A 157 2.80 2.91 0.73
C ASP A 157 1.63 1.92 0.66
N LEU A 158 0.60 2.14 1.51
CA LEU A 158 -0.63 1.37 1.57
C LEU A 158 -1.83 2.31 1.71
N VAL A 159 -2.89 2.04 0.93
CA VAL A 159 -4.17 2.74 1.04
C VAL A 159 -5.26 1.73 1.33
N PHE A 160 -5.95 1.93 2.47
CA PHE A 160 -7.06 1.08 2.93
C PHE A 160 -8.39 1.73 2.57
N GLN A 161 -9.30 0.96 1.98
CA GLN A 161 -10.63 1.42 1.58
C GLN A 161 -11.69 0.39 1.97
N PRO A 162 -12.88 0.81 2.43
CA PRO A 162 -14.03 -0.10 2.52
C PRO A 162 -14.33 -0.71 1.14
N ARG A 163 -14.56 -2.03 1.08
CA ARG A 163 -14.78 -2.74 -0.19
C ARG A 163 -15.85 -2.12 -1.08
N GLN A 164 -16.92 -1.58 -0.49
CA GLN A 164 -18.01 -0.92 -1.23
C GLN A 164 -17.61 0.43 -1.84
N LYS A 165 -16.59 1.09 -1.28
CA LYS A 165 -16.16 2.44 -1.68
C LYS A 165 -14.78 2.43 -2.32
N MET A 166 -14.29 1.24 -2.70
CA MET A 166 -12.95 1.14 -3.27
C MET A 166 -12.86 1.89 -4.61
N ASN A 167 -11.76 2.58 -4.77
CA ASN A 167 -11.34 3.20 -6.03
C ASN A 167 -9.83 3.04 -6.15
N GLU A 168 -9.41 1.97 -6.83
CA GLU A 168 -7.99 1.62 -7.00
C GLU A 168 -7.21 2.72 -7.73
N ARG A 169 -7.83 3.42 -8.68
CA ARG A 169 -7.16 4.48 -9.45
C ARG A 169 -6.89 5.72 -8.60
N ASP A 170 -7.83 6.10 -7.74
CA ASP A 170 -7.63 7.22 -6.81
C ASP A 170 -6.59 6.86 -5.75
N ALA A 171 -6.62 5.63 -5.24
CA ALA A 171 -5.60 5.13 -4.32
C ALA A 171 -4.21 5.12 -4.97
N ALA A 172 -4.10 4.62 -6.21
CA ALA A 172 -2.86 4.64 -6.97
C ALA A 172 -2.32 6.06 -7.14
N LEU A 173 -3.18 6.99 -7.56
CA LEU A 173 -2.78 8.38 -7.74
C LEU A 173 -2.31 9.04 -6.45
N ALA A 174 -2.95 8.76 -5.32
CA ALA A 174 -2.53 9.25 -4.02
C ALA A 174 -1.13 8.73 -3.64
N MET A 175 -0.88 7.43 -3.80
CA MET A 175 0.43 6.82 -3.53
C MET A 175 1.52 7.35 -4.46
N LEU A 176 1.23 7.54 -5.76
CA LEU A 176 2.17 8.09 -6.72
C LEU A 176 2.52 9.55 -6.44
N LYS A 177 1.55 10.37 -6.00
CA LYS A 177 1.80 11.75 -5.54
C LYS A 177 2.75 11.78 -4.34
N ASN A 178 2.56 10.87 -3.38
CA ASN A 178 3.46 10.75 -2.22
C ASN A 178 4.86 10.31 -2.66
N LEU A 179 4.96 9.35 -3.59
CA LEU A 179 6.24 8.88 -4.10
C LEU A 179 7.01 9.98 -4.85
N ALA A 180 6.32 10.77 -5.68
CA ALA A 180 6.91 11.86 -6.45
C ALA A 180 7.56 12.95 -5.56
N GLN A 181 7.13 13.09 -4.31
CA GLN A 181 7.74 14.01 -3.34
C GLN A 181 9.16 13.59 -2.92
N ARG A 182 9.57 12.34 -3.20
CA ARG A 182 10.92 11.87 -2.91
C ARG A 182 11.97 12.34 -3.92
N GLU A 183 11.55 13.04 -4.96
CA GLU A 183 12.40 13.63 -6.01
C GLU A 183 13.35 12.63 -6.70
N LYS A 184 12.92 11.37 -6.81
CA LYS A 184 13.63 10.28 -7.50
C LYS A 184 12.82 9.81 -8.69
N ASP A 185 13.48 9.57 -9.81
CA ASP A 185 12.84 9.00 -10.99
C ASP A 185 12.32 7.58 -10.70
N PHE A 186 11.08 7.31 -11.04
CA PHE A 186 10.48 6.00 -10.87
C PHE A 186 9.66 5.54 -12.06
N ILE A 187 9.59 4.24 -12.26
CA ILE A 187 8.74 3.58 -13.25
C ILE A 187 7.67 2.80 -12.49
N VAL A 188 6.39 3.14 -12.71
CA VAL A 188 5.29 2.39 -12.12
C VAL A 188 4.71 1.38 -13.10
N LEU A 189 4.60 0.13 -12.65
CA LEU A 189 3.98 -0.98 -13.37
C LEU A 189 2.54 -1.12 -12.90
N MET A 190 1.60 -1.08 -13.82
CA MET A 190 0.17 -1.16 -13.51
C MET A 190 -0.52 -2.17 -14.42
N ASP A 191 -1.48 -2.89 -13.86
CA ASP A 191 -2.27 -3.85 -14.60
C ASP A 191 -3.36 -3.16 -15.46
N ARG A 192 -4.13 -3.97 -16.22
CA ARG A 192 -5.21 -3.50 -17.10
C ARG A 192 -6.36 -2.76 -16.39
N GLY A 193 -6.53 -2.94 -15.09
CA GLY A 193 -7.54 -2.24 -14.28
C GLY A 193 -7.26 -0.74 -14.17
N TYR A 194 -5.99 -0.37 -14.23
CA TYR A 194 -5.52 1.02 -14.13
C TYR A 194 -5.54 1.78 -15.47
N SER A 195 -5.75 1.11 -16.59
CA SER A 195 -5.79 1.75 -17.91
C SER A 195 -6.94 2.75 -17.99
N SER A 196 -6.63 4.04 -17.88
CA SER A 196 -7.59 5.15 -18.03
C SER A 196 -6.88 6.44 -18.41
N PHE A 197 -7.50 7.25 -19.28
CA PHE A 197 -6.96 8.55 -19.68
C PHE A 197 -6.71 9.48 -18.50
N ASN A 198 -7.58 9.42 -17.49
CA ASN A 198 -7.44 10.21 -16.29
C ASN A 198 -6.15 9.88 -15.53
N LEU A 199 -5.90 8.61 -15.24
CA LEU A 199 -4.69 8.19 -14.52
C LEU A 199 -3.44 8.50 -15.33
N ILE A 200 -3.46 8.21 -16.64
CA ILE A 200 -2.36 8.51 -17.58
C ILE A 200 -2.02 10.00 -17.55
N GLU A 201 -3.02 10.87 -17.69
CA GLU A 201 -2.78 12.32 -17.67
C GLU A 201 -2.25 12.81 -16.32
N ASN A 202 -2.74 12.25 -15.22
CA ASN A 202 -2.18 12.58 -13.91
C ASN A 202 -0.73 12.10 -13.76
N CYS A 203 -0.39 10.90 -14.25
CA CYS A 203 1.00 10.43 -14.29
C CYS A 203 1.90 11.35 -15.13
N ASN A 204 1.43 11.83 -16.30
CA ASN A 204 2.16 12.78 -17.15
C ASN A 204 2.44 14.12 -16.46
N ARG A 205 1.60 14.53 -15.52
CA ARG A 205 1.79 15.77 -14.75
C ARG A 205 2.68 15.60 -13.53
N LEU A 206 2.89 14.38 -13.06
CA LEU A 206 3.78 14.11 -11.94
C LEU A 206 5.24 14.17 -12.42
N LYS A 207 6.05 14.97 -11.73
CA LYS A 207 7.49 14.95 -11.93
C LYS A 207 8.05 13.57 -11.57
N HIS A 208 9.09 13.16 -12.28
CA HIS A 208 9.81 11.90 -12.03
C HIS A 208 8.99 10.62 -12.25
N CYS A 209 7.75 10.72 -12.74
CA CYS A 209 6.86 9.58 -12.94
C CYS A 209 6.93 9.08 -14.37
N HIS A 210 7.41 7.84 -14.54
CA HIS A 210 7.30 7.06 -15.76
C HIS A 210 6.35 5.89 -15.49
N TYR A 211 5.63 5.39 -16.49
CA TYR A 211 4.67 4.32 -16.27
C TYR A 211 4.62 3.31 -17.41
N VAL A 212 4.31 2.08 -17.05
CA VAL A 212 3.96 1.00 -17.96
C VAL A 212 2.61 0.45 -17.52
N ILE A 213 1.59 0.56 -18.37
CA ILE A 213 0.24 0.10 -18.08
C ILE A 213 -0.13 -1.00 -19.08
N ARG A 214 -0.41 -2.19 -18.56
CA ARG A 214 -1.01 -3.25 -19.37
C ARG A 214 -2.42 -2.84 -19.77
N THR A 215 -2.77 -2.94 -21.04
CA THR A 215 -4.13 -2.65 -21.53
C THR A 215 -4.84 -3.92 -22.01
N LYS A 216 -6.17 -3.84 -22.14
CA LYS A 216 -6.96 -4.91 -22.75
C LYS A 216 -6.89 -4.81 -24.26
N ALA A 217 -6.75 -5.92 -24.95
CA ALA A 217 -7.09 -6.02 -26.37
C ALA A 217 -8.61 -6.10 -26.53
N GLY A 218 -9.18 -5.49 -27.57
CA GLY A 218 -10.61 -5.50 -27.84
C GLY A 218 -11.40 -4.47 -27.02
N TYR A 219 -12.61 -4.81 -26.61
CA TYR A 219 -13.49 -3.90 -25.84
C TYR A 219 -12.82 -3.46 -24.53
N GLY A 220 -12.23 -2.30 -24.55
CA GLY A 220 -11.39 -1.85 -23.45
C GLY A 220 -11.39 -0.35 -23.23
N ALA A 221 -10.57 0.11 -22.32
CA ALA A 221 -10.55 1.49 -21.85
C ALA A 221 -10.11 2.53 -22.91
N ILE A 222 -9.35 2.12 -23.93
CA ILE A 222 -8.80 3.01 -24.96
C ILE A 222 -9.25 2.52 -26.34
N LYS A 223 -10.15 3.26 -26.99
CA LYS A 223 -10.74 2.89 -28.28
C LYS A 223 -9.72 2.67 -29.37
N GLU A 224 -8.72 3.50 -29.42
CA GLU A 224 -7.64 3.47 -30.40
C GLU A 224 -6.87 2.16 -30.35
N ILE A 225 -6.69 1.59 -29.15
CA ILE A 225 -6.05 0.30 -28.96
C ILE A 225 -7.02 -0.87 -29.27
N ALA A 226 -8.31 -0.70 -28.97
CA ALA A 226 -9.31 -1.73 -29.18
C ALA A 226 -9.49 -2.13 -30.65
N GLY A 227 -9.26 -1.19 -31.58
CA GLY A 227 -9.35 -1.40 -33.02
C GLY A 227 -8.09 -1.95 -33.68
N MET A 228 -7.01 -2.17 -32.91
CA MET A 228 -5.74 -2.66 -33.46
C MET A 228 -5.78 -4.17 -33.72
N SER A 229 -5.11 -4.61 -34.80
CA SER A 229 -4.98 -6.03 -35.12
C SER A 229 -4.18 -6.79 -34.05
N GLU A 230 -4.22 -8.12 -34.07
CA GLU A 230 -3.47 -8.98 -33.12
C GLU A 230 -1.97 -9.05 -33.41
N GLN A 231 -1.45 -8.28 -34.37
CA GLN A 231 -0.02 -8.25 -34.70
C GLN A 231 0.79 -7.51 -33.65
N GLU A 232 2.05 -7.85 -33.51
CA GLU A 232 3.03 -7.12 -32.69
C GLU A 232 3.34 -5.77 -33.35
N TYR A 233 3.35 -4.71 -32.55
CA TYR A 233 3.77 -3.38 -32.99
C TYR A 233 4.29 -2.53 -31.84
N ASP A 234 5.11 -1.58 -32.22
CA ASP A 234 5.65 -0.53 -31.39
C ASP A 234 5.35 0.79 -32.11
N ILE A 235 4.37 1.53 -31.61
CA ILE A 235 3.88 2.74 -32.26
C ILE A 235 3.58 3.86 -31.26
N ASP A 236 3.76 5.09 -31.72
CA ASP A 236 3.24 6.27 -31.06
C ASP A 236 1.82 6.57 -31.52
N LEU A 237 0.91 6.70 -30.57
CA LEU A 237 -0.48 7.03 -30.79
C LEU A 237 -0.86 8.34 -30.15
N SER A 238 -1.48 9.24 -30.93
CA SER A 238 -2.10 10.44 -30.41
C SER A 238 -3.59 10.21 -30.19
N CYS A 239 -4.02 10.23 -28.93
CA CYS A 239 -5.40 10.02 -28.55
C CYS A 239 -6.06 11.32 -28.13
N ARG A 240 -7.23 11.63 -28.69
CA ARG A 240 -8.02 12.79 -28.26
C ARG A 240 -8.80 12.48 -27.00
N VAL A 241 -8.54 13.23 -25.94
CA VAL A 241 -9.29 13.12 -24.69
C VAL A 241 -10.61 13.88 -24.84
N THR A 242 -11.75 13.16 -24.75
CA THR A 242 -13.09 13.73 -24.85
C THR A 242 -13.70 14.04 -23.48
N SER A 243 -14.77 14.84 -23.46
CA SER A 243 -15.47 15.22 -22.22
C SER A 243 -16.03 14.04 -21.43
N SER A 244 -16.32 12.90 -22.08
CA SER A 244 -16.75 11.67 -21.39
C SER A 244 -15.65 11.00 -20.55
N HIS A 245 -14.39 11.39 -20.75
CA HIS A 245 -13.24 10.91 -19.98
C HIS A 245 -12.96 11.77 -18.73
N HIS A 246 -13.78 12.79 -18.50
CA HIS A 246 -13.60 13.80 -17.45
C HIS A 246 -13.83 13.35 -16.01
N TYR A 247 -14.25 12.14 -15.78
CA TYR A 247 -14.84 11.77 -14.49
C TYR A 247 -13.96 12.06 -13.26
N TYR A 248 -12.67 12.32 -13.43
CA TYR A 248 -11.76 12.51 -12.29
C TYR A 248 -10.59 13.49 -12.49
N VAL A 249 -10.50 14.16 -13.64
CA VAL A 249 -9.47 15.19 -13.82
C VAL A 249 -10.17 16.55 -13.84
N THR A 250 -9.95 17.31 -12.82
CA THR A 250 -10.57 18.61 -12.64
C THR A 250 -10.21 19.65 -13.71
N HIS A 251 -9.24 19.40 -14.57
CA HIS A 251 -8.82 20.33 -15.64
C HIS A 251 -8.08 19.60 -16.77
N ILE A 252 -8.75 18.79 -17.59
CA ILE A 252 -8.24 18.47 -18.92
C ILE A 252 -8.82 19.49 -19.90
N ASP A 253 -7.97 20.22 -20.61
CA ASP A 253 -8.42 20.99 -21.78
C ASP A 253 -9.05 20.05 -22.79
N LYS A 254 -10.23 20.42 -23.30
CA LYS A 254 -11.04 19.58 -24.18
C LYS A 254 -10.34 19.19 -25.50
N GLU A 255 -9.20 19.78 -25.79
CA GLU A 255 -8.42 19.58 -27.01
C GLU A 255 -7.06 18.90 -26.75
N LYS A 256 -6.83 18.40 -25.55
CA LYS A 256 -5.54 17.79 -25.23
C LYS A 256 -5.41 16.41 -25.86
N PHE A 257 -4.29 16.17 -26.52
CA PHE A 257 -3.89 14.86 -27.02
C PHE A 257 -2.93 14.20 -26.04
N LEU A 258 -3.17 12.93 -25.77
CA LEU A 258 -2.23 12.06 -25.05
C LEU A 258 -1.41 11.29 -26.08
N HIS A 259 -0.08 11.35 -25.92
CA HIS A 259 0.82 10.48 -26.66
C HIS A 259 0.99 9.20 -25.86
N LEU A 260 0.68 8.07 -26.47
CA LEU A 260 0.83 6.75 -25.90
C LEU A 260 1.84 5.98 -26.72
N ILE A 261 2.88 5.48 -26.06
CA ILE A 261 3.79 4.48 -26.65
C ILE A 261 3.21 3.12 -26.34
N ILE A 262 2.93 2.35 -27.38
CA ILE A 262 2.28 1.04 -27.24
C ILE A 262 3.23 -0.01 -27.73
N HIS A 263 3.64 -0.89 -26.81
CA HIS A 263 4.37 -2.11 -27.10
C HIS A 263 3.40 -3.28 -26.97
N LYS A 264 3.29 -4.09 -28.02
CA LYS A 264 2.53 -5.33 -27.99
C LYS A 264 3.47 -6.47 -28.38
N ASN A 265 3.71 -7.36 -27.44
CA ASN A 265 4.41 -8.63 -27.62
C ASN A 265 3.41 -9.77 -27.75
#